data_11f615dbc918272d7dc8a8e3b78a9c79
#
_entry.id   11f615dbc918272d7dc8a8e3b78a9c79
#
_cell.length_a   1.000
_cell.length_b   1.000
_cell.length_c   1.000
_cell.angle_alpha   90.00
_cell.angle_beta   90.00
_cell.angle_gamma   90.00
#
_symmetry.space_group_name_H-M   'P 1'
#
loop_
_entity.id
_entity.type
_entity.pdbx_description
1 polymer ?
#
loop_
_entity_poly.entity_id
_entity_poly.type
_entity_poly.pdbx_seq_one_letter_code
_entity_poly.pdbx_strand_id
1 'polypeptide(L)'
;MKRWLGVLIGVWALMVSAQTPVSPDSIPVAEDFSYVTDEGCMQKLSDMPKDKLTLMVLYDPDCKDCRQMLFSLRHSSVINQRVGEGLLQVLAVDVDANEALWKESRGELPDAWTKGLLRSDLSQSRMYDTSTVPMLYLLDADQRIIMADNDVQTLISILISLW
;
A
#
# COMPACT_ATOMS: atom_id res chain seq x y z
N MET A 1 -26.34 -71.17 13.05
CA MET A 1 -26.61 -69.69 13.15
C MET A 1 -25.27 -68.97 13.29
N LYS A 2 -24.77 -68.45 12.19
CA LYS A 2 -23.51 -67.64 12.18
C LYS A 2 -23.89 -66.21 11.82
N ARG A 3 -23.74 -65.29 12.81
CA ARG A 3 -23.97 -63.85 12.63
C ARG A 3 -22.69 -63.22 12.10
N TRP A 4 -22.75 -62.69 10.89
CA TRP A 4 -21.69 -61.89 10.29
C TRP A 4 -21.88 -60.45 10.73
N LEU A 5 -20.92 -59.89 11.49
CA LEU A 5 -20.77 -58.47 11.76
C LEU A 5 -19.97 -57.82 10.63
N GLY A 6 -20.65 -57.04 9.81
CA GLY A 6 -20.00 -56.20 8.79
C GLY A 6 -19.42 -54.97 9.46
N VAL A 7 -18.08 -54.81 9.40
CA VAL A 7 -17.38 -53.62 9.78
C VAL A 7 -17.43 -52.64 8.62
N LEU A 8 -18.19 -51.53 8.79
CA LEU A 8 -18.17 -50.42 7.86
C LEU A 8 -16.93 -49.56 8.18
N ILE A 9 -15.89 -49.64 7.35
CA ILE A 9 -14.77 -48.75 7.37
C ILE A 9 -15.20 -47.44 6.65
N GLY A 10 -15.51 -46.40 7.44
CA GLY A 10 -15.78 -45.08 6.90
C GLY A 10 -14.46 -44.47 6.37
N VAL A 11 -14.35 -44.34 5.05
CA VAL A 11 -13.28 -43.57 4.41
C VAL A 11 -13.61 -42.08 4.60
N TRP A 12 -12.92 -41.43 5.53
CA TRP A 12 -12.91 -39.99 5.65
C TRP A 12 -12.01 -39.42 4.54
N ALA A 13 -12.63 -38.96 3.47
CA ALA A 13 -11.93 -38.17 2.45
C ALA A 13 -11.56 -36.82 3.05
N LEU A 14 -10.27 -36.63 3.36
CA LEU A 14 -9.72 -35.32 3.66
C LEU A 14 -9.82 -34.47 2.38
N MET A 15 -10.80 -33.58 2.33
CA MET A 15 -10.83 -32.52 1.33
C MET A 15 -9.69 -31.54 1.64
N VAL A 16 -8.55 -31.76 1.03
CA VAL A 16 -7.52 -30.75 0.94
C VAL A 16 -8.04 -29.68 -0.02
N SER A 17 -8.48 -28.56 0.55
CA SER A 17 -8.76 -27.36 -0.25
C SER A 17 -7.46 -26.93 -0.91
N ALA A 18 -7.31 -27.25 -2.18
CA ALA A 18 -6.24 -26.70 -3.01
C ALA A 18 -6.47 -25.19 -3.12
N GLN A 19 -5.71 -24.41 -2.35
CA GLN A 19 -5.57 -22.99 -2.59
C GLN A 19 -4.90 -22.85 -3.95
N THR A 20 -5.64 -22.43 -4.96
CA THR A 20 -5.09 -22.07 -6.26
C THR A 20 -4.11 -20.93 -6.05
N PRO A 21 -2.83 -21.07 -6.47
CA PRO A 21 -1.90 -19.94 -6.40
C PRO A 21 -2.47 -18.80 -7.22
N VAL A 22 -2.57 -17.62 -6.61
CA VAL A 22 -2.96 -16.38 -7.30
C VAL A 22 -1.92 -16.14 -8.38
N SER A 23 -2.37 -16.16 -9.65
CA SER A 23 -1.46 -15.87 -10.77
C SER A 23 -0.95 -14.43 -10.64
N PRO A 24 0.36 -14.18 -10.83
CA PRO A 24 0.90 -12.81 -10.81
C PRO A 24 0.20 -11.86 -11.79
N ASP A 25 -0.36 -12.39 -12.87
CA ASP A 25 -1.13 -11.62 -13.85
C ASP A 25 -2.51 -11.15 -13.36
N SER A 26 -2.97 -11.63 -12.19
CA SER A 26 -4.24 -11.21 -11.59
C SER A 26 -4.11 -10.01 -10.64
N ILE A 27 -2.87 -9.61 -10.29
CA ILE A 27 -2.62 -8.47 -9.42
C ILE A 27 -2.72 -7.18 -10.25
N PRO A 28 -3.60 -6.23 -9.89
CA PRO A 28 -3.81 -5.03 -10.69
C PRO A 28 -2.56 -4.13 -10.68
N VAL A 29 -2.22 -3.58 -11.84
CA VAL A 29 -1.21 -2.52 -11.96
C VAL A 29 -1.85 -1.22 -11.49
N ALA A 30 -1.13 -0.45 -10.69
CA ALA A 30 -1.57 0.85 -10.18
C ALA A 30 -1.88 1.80 -11.35
N GLU A 31 -3.02 2.48 -11.26
CA GLU A 31 -3.40 3.51 -12.24
C GLU A 31 -2.46 4.71 -12.11
N ASP A 32 -1.97 5.21 -13.25
CA ASP A 32 -1.03 6.33 -13.27
C ASP A 32 -1.73 7.66 -12.95
N PHE A 33 -1.06 8.53 -12.21
CA PHE A 33 -1.54 9.87 -11.90
C PHE A 33 -0.39 10.86 -11.78
N SER A 34 -0.70 12.16 -11.89
CA SER A 34 0.27 13.24 -11.80
C SER A 34 0.19 13.95 -10.44
N TYR A 35 1.34 14.36 -9.93
CA TYR A 35 1.49 15.15 -8.71
C TYR A 35 2.61 16.18 -8.86
N VAL A 36 2.56 17.23 -8.06
CA VAL A 36 3.65 18.23 -7.95
C VAL A 36 4.47 17.89 -6.71
N THR A 37 5.79 17.80 -6.88
CA THR A 37 6.73 17.57 -5.76
C THR A 37 6.93 18.84 -4.91
N ASP A 38 7.56 18.70 -3.75
CA ASP A 38 7.94 19.83 -2.90
C ASP A 38 8.96 20.76 -3.54
N GLU A 39 9.69 20.31 -4.56
CA GLU A 39 10.56 21.12 -5.41
C GLU A 39 9.79 21.87 -6.52
N GLY A 40 8.49 21.64 -6.67
CA GLY A 40 7.63 22.25 -7.68
C GLY A 40 7.67 21.55 -9.03
N CYS A 41 8.26 20.36 -9.12
CA CYS A 41 8.31 19.58 -10.35
C CYS A 41 7.06 18.72 -10.54
N MET A 42 6.50 18.71 -11.76
CA MET A 42 5.42 17.79 -12.12
C MET A 42 6.02 16.40 -12.37
N GLN A 43 5.49 15.39 -11.69
CA GLN A 43 5.87 13.99 -11.83
C GLN A 43 4.61 13.10 -11.92
N LYS A 44 4.82 11.85 -12.31
CA LYS A 44 3.79 10.81 -12.33
C LYS A 44 4.20 9.64 -11.45
N LEU A 45 3.22 8.85 -11.03
CA LEU A 45 3.49 7.60 -10.33
C LEU A 45 4.42 6.69 -11.15
N SER A 46 4.22 6.65 -12.47
CA SER A 46 5.04 5.88 -13.41
C SER A 46 6.51 6.32 -13.50
N ASP A 47 6.84 7.52 -13.04
CA ASP A 47 8.22 8.05 -12.99
C ASP A 47 8.99 7.57 -11.75
N MET A 48 8.31 6.97 -10.77
CA MET A 48 8.95 6.41 -9.58
C MET A 48 9.92 5.28 -9.96
N PRO A 49 11.09 5.18 -9.28
CA PRO A 49 12.02 4.08 -9.49
C PRO A 49 11.35 2.70 -9.37
N LYS A 50 11.66 1.80 -10.32
CA LYS A 50 11.06 0.46 -10.44
C LYS A 50 11.98 -0.66 -9.99
N ASP A 51 12.95 -0.36 -9.15
CA ASP A 51 13.94 -1.30 -8.61
C ASP A 51 13.68 -1.69 -7.14
N LYS A 52 12.59 -1.16 -6.57
CA LYS A 52 12.23 -1.31 -5.15
C LYS A 52 10.72 -1.25 -4.95
N LEU A 53 10.27 -1.62 -3.76
CA LEU A 53 8.87 -1.42 -3.38
C LEU A 53 8.54 0.06 -3.24
N THR A 54 7.29 0.42 -3.55
CA THR A 54 6.76 1.77 -3.30
C THR A 54 5.63 1.70 -2.29
N LEU A 55 5.80 2.36 -1.15
CA LEU A 55 4.70 2.66 -0.24
C LEU A 55 4.10 3.99 -0.64
N MET A 56 2.90 3.96 -1.20
CA MET A 56 2.12 5.15 -1.50
C MET A 56 1.12 5.42 -0.38
N VAL A 57 1.10 6.65 0.12
CA VAL A 57 0.19 7.12 1.17
C VAL A 57 -0.66 8.24 0.61
N LEU A 58 -1.96 8.00 0.48
CA LEU A 58 -2.92 9.05 0.16
C LEU A 58 -3.44 9.65 1.47
N TYR A 59 -3.31 10.95 1.63
CA TYR A 59 -3.67 11.63 2.88
C TYR A 59 -4.21 13.05 2.63
N ASP A 60 -4.90 13.56 3.63
CA ASP A 60 -5.31 14.96 3.74
C ASP A 60 -4.65 15.54 4.99
N PRO A 61 -3.90 16.67 4.89
CA PRO A 61 -3.22 17.28 6.03
C PRO A 61 -4.17 17.72 7.15
N ASP A 62 -5.41 18.09 6.83
CA ASP A 62 -6.40 18.52 7.83
C ASP A 62 -7.10 17.35 8.53
N CYS A 63 -6.98 16.14 7.99
CA CYS A 63 -7.54 14.92 8.55
C CYS A 63 -6.73 14.46 9.79
N LYS A 64 -7.41 14.31 10.94
CA LYS A 64 -6.77 13.85 12.18
C LYS A 64 -6.19 12.45 12.07
N ASP A 65 -6.92 11.52 11.44
CA ASP A 65 -6.49 10.11 11.31
C ASP A 65 -5.31 10.00 10.34
N CYS A 66 -5.27 10.86 9.32
CA CYS A 66 -4.13 10.97 8.42
C CYS A 66 -2.85 11.40 9.16
N ARG A 67 -2.94 12.42 10.00
CA ARG A 67 -1.79 12.87 10.83
C ARG A 67 -1.31 11.77 11.77
N GLN A 68 -2.23 11.02 12.39
CA GLN A 68 -1.88 9.90 13.26
C GLN A 68 -1.20 8.77 12.49
N MET A 69 -1.70 8.42 11.30
CA MET A 69 -1.08 7.42 10.43
C MET A 69 0.32 7.85 9.98
N LEU A 70 0.47 9.07 9.46
CA LEU A 70 1.77 9.63 9.05
C LEU A 70 2.77 9.65 10.22
N PHE A 71 2.30 9.99 11.44
CA PHE A 71 3.14 9.89 12.63
C PHE A 71 3.61 8.46 12.88
N SER A 72 2.74 7.47 12.79
CA SER A 72 3.08 6.06 12.98
C SER A 72 4.07 5.56 11.92
N LEU A 73 3.86 5.93 10.65
CA LEU A 73 4.73 5.54 9.54
C LEU A 73 6.14 6.11 9.68
N ARG A 74 6.27 7.43 9.95
CA ARG A 74 7.58 8.10 10.06
C ARG A 74 8.41 7.63 11.26
N HIS A 75 7.77 7.10 12.31
CA HIS A 75 8.43 6.56 13.49
C HIS A 75 8.61 5.03 13.46
N SER A 76 8.16 4.37 12.39
CA SER A 76 8.34 2.92 12.23
C SER A 76 9.78 2.57 11.92
N SER A 77 10.43 1.80 12.81
CA SER A 77 11.80 1.31 12.58
C SER A 77 11.90 0.42 11.36
N VAL A 78 10.86 -0.39 11.07
CA VAL A 78 10.82 -1.27 9.90
C VAL A 78 10.83 -0.43 8.61
N ILE A 79 9.95 0.58 8.49
CA ILE A 79 9.89 1.44 7.31
C ILE A 79 11.21 2.19 7.14
N ASN A 80 11.71 2.82 8.20
CA ASN A 80 12.95 3.61 8.15
C ASN A 80 14.16 2.75 7.77
N GLN A 81 14.24 1.52 8.28
CA GLN A 81 15.28 0.57 7.90
C GLN A 81 15.20 0.24 6.40
N ARG A 82 14.01 -0.14 5.90
CA ARG A 82 13.85 -0.53 4.48
C ARG A 82 14.09 0.63 3.52
N VAL A 83 13.72 1.85 3.92
CA VAL A 83 14.06 3.06 3.15
C VAL A 83 15.56 3.30 3.17
N GLY A 84 16.22 3.19 4.32
CA GLY A 84 17.66 3.34 4.44
C GLY A 84 18.48 2.30 3.68
N GLU A 85 17.95 1.07 3.56
CA GLU A 85 18.54 -0.02 2.76
C GLU A 85 18.27 0.13 1.25
N GLY A 86 17.45 1.09 0.83
CA GLY A 86 17.07 1.30 -0.57
C GLY A 86 16.08 0.25 -1.12
N LEU A 87 15.45 -0.54 -0.26
CA LEU A 87 14.48 -1.58 -0.61
C LEU A 87 13.05 -1.07 -0.72
N LEU A 88 12.76 0.04 -0.05
CA LEU A 88 11.47 0.71 -0.03
C LEU A 88 11.65 2.20 -0.32
N GLN A 89 10.75 2.76 -1.12
CA GLN A 89 10.56 4.20 -1.25
C GLN A 89 9.16 4.58 -0.79
N VAL A 90 8.99 5.80 -0.30
CA VAL A 90 7.70 6.30 0.17
C VAL A 90 7.29 7.49 -0.67
N LEU A 91 6.06 7.45 -1.21
CA LEU A 91 5.39 8.53 -1.90
C LEU A 91 4.17 8.96 -1.06
N ALA A 92 4.26 10.10 -0.40
CA ALA A 92 3.15 10.69 0.34
C ALA A 92 2.44 11.71 -0.53
N VAL A 93 1.17 11.47 -0.87
CA VAL A 93 0.36 12.30 -1.77
C VAL A 93 -0.77 12.95 -0.99
N ASP A 94 -0.74 14.27 -0.91
CA ASP A 94 -1.84 15.09 -0.43
C ASP A 94 -2.93 15.15 -1.51
N VAL A 95 -4.14 14.75 -1.15
CA VAL A 95 -5.29 14.68 -2.07
C VAL A 95 -6.27 15.85 -1.93
N ASP A 96 -6.08 16.73 -0.94
CA ASP A 96 -7.00 17.85 -0.67
C ASP A 96 -6.88 19.00 -1.68
N ALA A 97 -5.85 19.03 -2.51
CA ALA A 97 -5.59 20.09 -3.48
C ALA A 97 -5.42 21.52 -2.86
N ASN A 98 -5.36 21.66 -1.54
CA ASN A 98 -5.08 22.90 -0.85
C ASN A 98 -3.58 23.17 -0.78
N GLU A 99 -3.09 23.90 -1.77
CA GLU A 99 -1.64 24.15 -1.93
C GLU A 99 -1.02 24.91 -0.73
N ALA A 100 -1.77 25.78 -0.07
CA ALA A 100 -1.26 26.52 1.09
C ALA A 100 -1.06 25.57 2.29
N LEU A 101 -2.05 24.75 2.58
CA LEU A 101 -2.00 23.77 3.65
C LEU A 101 -0.92 22.72 3.39
N TRP A 102 -0.80 22.24 2.14
CA TRP A 102 0.24 21.31 1.76
C TRP A 102 1.66 21.88 1.95
N LYS A 103 1.89 23.13 1.57
CA LYS A 103 3.19 23.81 1.78
C LYS A 103 3.57 23.92 3.25
N GLU A 104 2.58 24.10 4.14
CA GLU A 104 2.79 24.15 5.58
C GLU A 104 3.09 22.75 6.15
N SER A 105 2.29 21.75 5.78
CA SER A 105 2.33 20.39 6.38
C SER A 105 3.45 19.51 5.86
N ARG A 106 3.86 19.67 4.59
CA ARG A 106 4.88 18.80 3.96
C ARG A 106 6.23 18.77 4.68
N GLY A 107 6.58 19.85 5.39
CA GLY A 107 7.81 19.94 6.17
C GLY A 107 7.86 19.00 7.37
N GLU A 108 6.72 18.43 7.78
CA GLU A 108 6.64 17.45 8.85
C GLU A 108 7.00 16.02 8.39
N LEU A 109 7.03 15.78 7.08
CA LEU A 109 7.36 14.49 6.50
C LEU A 109 8.88 14.33 6.36
N PRO A 110 9.41 13.09 6.49
CA PRO A 110 10.83 12.81 6.34
C PRO A 110 11.39 13.27 4.99
N ASP A 111 12.62 13.77 4.97
CA ASP A 111 13.27 14.21 3.73
C ASP A 111 13.53 13.06 2.74
N ALA A 112 13.65 11.83 3.24
CA ALA A 112 13.80 10.64 2.42
C ALA A 112 12.51 10.23 1.68
N TRP A 113 11.36 10.86 1.95
CA TRP A 113 10.11 10.58 1.29
C TRP A 113 9.86 11.53 0.14
N THR A 114 9.33 11.02 -0.96
CA THR A 114 8.77 11.86 -2.03
C THR A 114 7.44 12.43 -1.54
N LYS A 115 7.32 13.75 -1.59
CA LYS A 115 6.15 14.50 -1.12
C LYS A 115 5.44 15.07 -2.34
N GLY A 116 4.18 14.68 -2.53
CA GLY A 116 3.39 15.06 -3.70
C GLY A 116 2.09 15.76 -3.34
N LEU A 117 1.71 16.75 -4.14
CA LEU A 117 0.36 17.30 -4.15
C LEU A 117 -0.35 16.80 -5.40
N LEU A 118 -1.46 16.10 -5.22
CA LEU A 118 -2.23 15.50 -6.32
C LEU A 118 -2.64 16.56 -7.36
N ARG A 119 -2.49 16.22 -8.65
CA ARG A 119 -2.90 17.06 -9.78
C ARG A 119 -3.84 16.37 -10.75
N SER A 120 -3.95 15.04 -10.67
CA SER A 120 -4.95 14.28 -11.45
C SER A 120 -6.29 14.25 -10.73
N ASP A 121 -7.36 14.23 -11.49
CA ASP A 121 -8.69 13.90 -10.96
C ASP A 121 -8.83 12.37 -10.83
N LEU A 122 -8.81 11.89 -9.60
CA LEU A 122 -8.97 10.46 -9.27
C LEU A 122 -10.40 10.10 -8.87
N SER A 123 -11.36 11.02 -8.97
CA SER A 123 -12.76 10.79 -8.57
C SER A 123 -13.45 9.65 -9.33
N GLN A 124 -12.94 9.31 -10.50
CA GLN A 124 -13.43 8.20 -11.34
C GLN A 124 -12.51 6.97 -11.28
N SER A 125 -11.43 7.02 -10.53
CA SER A 125 -10.56 5.87 -10.34
C SER A 125 -11.33 4.73 -9.64
N ARG A 126 -11.09 3.51 -10.09
CA ARG A 126 -11.60 2.30 -9.43
C ARG A 126 -10.58 1.71 -8.47
N MET A 127 -9.35 2.21 -8.49
CA MET A 127 -8.24 1.73 -7.69
C MET A 127 -7.99 2.59 -6.46
N TYR A 128 -8.24 3.90 -6.56
CA TYR A 128 -7.97 4.85 -5.50
C TYR A 128 -9.26 5.46 -4.99
N ASP A 129 -9.52 5.30 -3.71
CA ASP A 129 -10.58 6.03 -3.04
C ASP A 129 -9.98 7.25 -2.33
N THR A 130 -10.08 8.42 -2.96
CA THR A 130 -9.62 9.68 -2.38
C THR A 130 -10.60 10.29 -1.40
N SER A 131 -11.83 9.75 -1.32
CA SER A 131 -12.83 10.17 -0.33
C SER A 131 -12.64 9.50 1.02
N THR A 132 -11.92 8.37 1.05
CA THR A 132 -11.63 7.59 2.25
C THR A 132 -10.13 7.64 2.53
N VAL A 133 -9.67 8.73 3.12
CA VAL A 133 -8.28 8.87 3.55
C VAL A 133 -8.17 8.78 5.07
N PRO A 134 -7.05 8.28 5.61
CA PRO A 134 -5.84 7.87 4.92
C PRO A 134 -5.92 6.48 4.28
N MET A 135 -5.20 6.26 3.17
CA MET A 135 -5.06 4.96 2.51
C MET A 135 -3.59 4.66 2.20
N LEU A 136 -3.21 3.40 2.39
CA LEU A 136 -1.88 2.87 2.11
C LEU A 136 -1.97 1.91 0.93
N TYR A 137 -1.08 2.08 -0.03
CA TYR A 137 -0.88 1.16 -1.15
C TYR A 137 0.58 0.72 -1.16
N LEU A 138 0.82 -0.58 -1.09
CA LEU A 138 2.15 -1.13 -1.29
C LEU A 138 2.23 -1.67 -2.71
N LEU A 139 3.18 -1.15 -3.49
CA LEU A 139 3.39 -1.51 -4.89
C LEU A 139 4.70 -2.27 -5.02
N ASP A 140 4.72 -3.28 -5.90
CA ASP A 140 5.94 -3.95 -6.31
C ASP A 140 6.75 -3.11 -7.34
N ALA A 141 7.86 -3.67 -7.81
CA ALA A 141 8.73 -3.05 -8.79
C ALA A 141 8.05 -2.81 -10.16
N ASP A 142 7.02 -3.58 -10.48
CA ASP A 142 6.19 -3.42 -11.68
C ASP A 142 4.98 -2.53 -11.44
N GLN A 143 4.91 -1.86 -10.28
CA GLN A 143 3.79 -1.02 -9.84
C GLN A 143 2.46 -1.78 -9.70
N ARG A 144 2.52 -3.08 -9.37
CA ARG A 144 1.34 -3.88 -9.04
C ARG A 144 0.97 -3.65 -7.57
N ILE A 145 -0.32 -3.49 -7.30
CA ILE A 145 -0.83 -3.25 -5.94
C ILE A 145 -0.85 -4.57 -5.17
N ILE A 146 0.16 -4.81 -4.33
CA ILE A 146 0.26 -5.99 -3.47
C ILE A 146 -0.47 -5.82 -2.13
N MET A 147 -0.79 -4.58 -1.75
CA MET A 147 -1.61 -4.26 -0.59
C MET A 147 -2.35 -2.94 -0.82
N ALA A 148 -3.62 -2.89 -0.42
CA ALA A 148 -4.40 -1.66 -0.26
C ALA A 148 -5.17 -1.75 1.07
N ASP A 149 -4.80 -0.93 2.05
CA ASP A 149 -5.35 -0.98 3.41
C ASP A 149 -5.14 0.38 4.10
N ASN A 150 -5.80 0.62 5.22
CA ASN A 150 -5.55 1.77 6.08
C ASN A 150 -4.93 1.38 7.43
N ASP A 151 -4.54 0.12 7.61
CA ASP A 151 -3.89 -0.37 8.84
C ASP A 151 -2.37 -0.47 8.70
N VAL A 152 -1.66 0.35 9.50
CA VAL A 152 -0.19 0.35 9.55
C VAL A 152 0.38 -0.97 10.05
N GLN A 153 -0.33 -1.71 10.93
CA GLN A 153 0.17 -2.98 11.44
C GLN A 153 0.15 -4.07 10.36
N THR A 154 -0.89 -4.08 9.53
CA THR A 154 -0.96 -4.95 8.34
C THR A 154 0.20 -4.67 7.39
N LEU A 155 0.47 -3.39 7.09
CA LEU A 155 1.63 -2.99 6.27
C LEU A 155 2.96 -3.50 6.86
N ILE A 156 3.19 -3.26 8.16
CA ILE A 156 4.43 -3.67 8.83
C ILE A 156 4.60 -5.19 8.79
N SER A 157 3.51 -5.94 9.02
CA SER A 157 3.52 -7.41 8.98
C SER A 157 3.92 -7.93 7.60
N ILE A 158 3.40 -7.31 6.54
CA ILE A 158 3.78 -7.63 5.15
C ILE A 158 5.25 -7.28 4.91
N LEU A 159 5.70 -6.07 5.28
CA LEU A 159 7.10 -5.67 5.11
C LEU A 159 8.08 -6.58 5.85
N ILE A 160 7.72 -7.11 7.01
CA ILE A 160 8.55 -8.09 7.74
C ILE A 160 8.56 -9.45 7.00
N SER A 161 7.45 -9.86 6.41
CA SER A 161 7.34 -11.17 5.74
C SER A 161 8.05 -11.24 4.39
N LEU A 162 8.33 -10.10 3.77
CA LEU A 162 8.99 -10.02 2.47
C LEU A 162 10.53 -10.13 2.55
N TRP A 163 11.10 -10.00 3.74
CA TRP A 163 12.54 -10.08 4.05
C TRP A 163 12.80 -10.85 5.35
#